data_a08d5cbdfb769fd3d1475918cc5d0ee1
#
_entry.id   a08d5cbdfb769fd3d1475918cc5d0ee1
#
_cell.length_a   1.000
_cell.length_b   1.000
_cell.length_c   1.000
_cell.angle_alpha   90.00
_cell.angle_beta   90.00
_cell.angle_gamma   90.00
#
_symmetry.space_group_name_H-M   'P 1'
#
loop_
_entity.id
_entity.type
_entity.pdbx_description
1 polymer ?
#
loop_
_entity_poly.entity_id
_entity_poly.type
_entity_poly.pdbx_seq_one_letter_code
_entity_poly.pdbx_strand_id
1 'polypeptide(L)'
;MPIARDDSLDAVRSWVAQAQRVVILTGAGISTESGIPDFRGPQGVWTKDPEAEKLSHIRYYMTDAAIRKKAWQRRLVHPAWEARPNKGHDAIAEFERRGKLHALITQNVDGLHQKAGNSPERVIEVHGTVMKVVCMSCGWKGPMRETLVRLLTGEDDPPCKLCGGILKSDTISFGQNLVPEVIERAMSAAAETDCLLAIGTSLQVYPIAAAVPEAKRAGARVVIVNAEPTPFDDIADAVLRDPIGMTLPRIL
;
A
#
# COMPACT_ATOMS: atom_id res chain seq x y z
N MET A 1 -26.39 18.80 6.61
CA MET A 1 -27.17 18.07 5.59
C MET A 1 -26.33 16.88 5.18
N PRO A 2 -26.89 15.66 5.04
CA PRO A 2 -26.15 14.56 4.44
C PRO A 2 -25.78 14.95 3.00
N ILE A 3 -24.54 14.68 2.62
CA ILE A 3 -24.04 14.93 1.27
C ILE A 3 -24.80 14.00 0.34
N ALA A 4 -25.40 14.53 -0.73
CA ALA A 4 -25.99 13.68 -1.77
C ALA A 4 -24.86 12.91 -2.46
N ARG A 5 -24.82 11.60 -2.24
CA ARG A 5 -23.84 10.70 -2.85
C ARG A 5 -24.28 10.36 -4.27
N ASP A 6 -23.36 10.42 -5.21
CA ASP A 6 -23.58 9.95 -6.58
C ASP A 6 -22.57 8.85 -6.92
N ASP A 7 -23.02 7.61 -6.79
CA ASP A 7 -22.22 6.41 -7.03
C ASP A 7 -22.13 6.04 -8.53
N SER A 8 -22.55 6.91 -9.43
CA SER A 8 -22.44 6.67 -10.87
C SER A 8 -21.00 6.79 -11.36
N LEU A 9 -20.58 5.88 -12.23
CA LEU A 9 -19.25 5.93 -12.85
C LEU A 9 -19.07 7.20 -13.67
N ASP A 10 -20.11 7.72 -14.29
CA ASP A 10 -20.04 8.93 -15.12
C ASP A 10 -19.81 10.19 -14.28
N ALA A 11 -20.44 10.29 -13.11
CA ALA A 11 -20.19 11.38 -12.17
C ALA A 11 -18.73 11.35 -11.68
N VAL A 12 -18.25 10.18 -11.21
CA VAL A 12 -16.87 10.00 -10.74
C VAL A 12 -15.87 10.32 -11.86
N ARG A 13 -16.07 9.80 -13.06
CA ARG A 13 -15.22 10.10 -14.22
C ARG A 13 -15.18 11.61 -14.52
N SER A 14 -16.32 12.29 -14.43
CA SER A 14 -16.39 13.74 -14.63
C SER A 14 -15.57 14.49 -13.56
N TRP A 15 -15.67 14.11 -12.29
CA TRP A 15 -14.89 14.74 -11.20
C TRP A 15 -13.39 14.55 -11.39
N VAL A 16 -12.97 13.32 -11.69
CA VAL A 16 -11.56 13.00 -11.97
C VAL A 16 -11.02 13.78 -13.16
N ALA A 17 -11.83 13.90 -14.23
CA ALA A 17 -11.42 14.63 -15.44
C ALA A 17 -11.25 16.13 -15.19
N GLN A 18 -12.08 16.73 -14.33
CA GLN A 18 -12.05 18.16 -13.98
C GLN A 18 -10.99 18.49 -12.93
N ALA A 19 -10.60 17.52 -12.11
CA ALA A 19 -9.62 17.71 -11.05
C ALA A 19 -8.24 18.12 -11.61
N GLN A 20 -7.56 19.00 -10.88
CA GLN A 20 -6.21 19.46 -11.21
C GLN A 20 -5.13 18.67 -10.45
N ARG A 21 -5.46 18.23 -9.23
CA ARG A 21 -4.57 17.49 -8.34
C ARG A 21 -5.27 16.25 -7.81
N VAL A 22 -5.18 15.15 -8.56
CA VAL A 22 -5.76 13.87 -8.13
C VAL A 22 -4.74 13.11 -7.29
N VAL A 23 -5.14 12.73 -6.08
CA VAL A 23 -4.39 11.82 -5.21
C VAL A 23 -5.09 10.48 -5.15
N ILE A 24 -4.32 9.41 -5.30
CA ILE A 24 -4.80 8.04 -5.18
C ILE A 24 -4.18 7.41 -3.93
N LEU A 25 -5.00 6.85 -3.05
CA LEU A 25 -4.59 6.06 -1.87
C LEU A 25 -4.95 4.60 -2.12
N THR A 26 -3.96 3.71 -2.18
CA THR A 26 -4.20 2.28 -2.41
C THR A 26 -3.90 1.42 -1.18
N GLY A 27 -4.64 0.32 -1.04
CA GLY A 27 -4.40 -0.76 -0.09
C GLY A 27 -4.34 -2.12 -0.76
N ALA A 28 -4.26 -3.20 0.01
CA ALA A 28 -4.01 -4.56 -0.48
C ALA A 28 -5.07 -5.08 -1.45
N GLY A 29 -6.29 -4.53 -1.41
CA GLY A 29 -7.37 -4.92 -2.32
C GLY A 29 -7.06 -4.68 -3.80
N ILE A 30 -6.21 -3.69 -4.15
CA ILE A 30 -5.83 -3.50 -5.56
C ILE A 30 -4.95 -4.65 -6.08
N SER A 31 -4.22 -5.34 -5.20
CA SER A 31 -3.28 -6.40 -5.57
C SER A 31 -3.89 -7.80 -5.56
N THR A 32 -5.14 -7.96 -5.14
CA THR A 32 -5.83 -9.27 -5.10
C THR A 32 -5.98 -9.89 -6.48
N GLU A 33 -6.30 -9.10 -7.50
CA GLU A 33 -6.36 -9.52 -8.90
C GLU A 33 -4.97 -9.85 -9.49
N SER A 34 -3.90 -9.53 -8.77
CA SER A 34 -2.50 -9.92 -9.10
C SER A 34 -2.04 -11.18 -8.36
N GLY A 35 -2.93 -11.84 -7.61
CA GLY A 35 -2.63 -13.05 -6.84
C GLY A 35 -1.99 -12.78 -5.47
N ILE A 36 -1.93 -11.53 -5.00
CA ILE A 36 -1.47 -11.20 -3.65
C ILE A 36 -2.69 -11.08 -2.74
N PRO A 37 -2.86 -11.95 -1.72
CA PRO A 37 -4.00 -11.85 -0.82
C PRO A 37 -3.94 -10.56 0.00
N ASP A 38 -5.11 -10.00 0.30
CA ASP A 38 -5.23 -8.93 1.27
C ASP A 38 -5.05 -9.46 2.71
N PHE A 39 -5.19 -8.58 3.72
CA PHE A 39 -4.98 -8.96 5.12
C PHE A 39 -6.27 -9.36 5.83
N ARG A 40 -7.39 -8.68 5.57
CA ARG A 40 -8.63 -8.72 6.35
C ARG A 40 -9.85 -9.20 5.58
N GLY A 41 -9.79 -9.29 4.27
CA GLY A 41 -10.88 -9.79 3.43
C GLY A 41 -11.23 -11.24 3.74
N PRO A 42 -12.28 -11.79 3.14
CA PRO A 42 -12.70 -13.18 3.37
C PRO A 42 -11.60 -14.23 3.09
N GLN A 43 -10.64 -13.90 2.22
CA GLN A 43 -9.48 -14.72 1.89
C GLN A 43 -8.17 -14.14 2.45
N GLY A 44 -8.26 -13.16 3.34
CA GLY A 44 -7.13 -12.42 3.88
C GLY A 44 -6.17 -13.27 4.73
N VAL A 45 -4.91 -12.84 4.76
CA VAL A 45 -3.83 -13.56 5.45
C VAL A 45 -4.14 -13.78 6.93
N TRP A 46 -4.67 -12.76 7.62
CA TRP A 46 -4.97 -12.86 9.07
C TRP A 46 -6.27 -13.62 9.34
N THR A 47 -7.20 -13.59 8.39
CA THR A 47 -8.43 -14.38 8.48
C THR A 47 -8.11 -15.88 8.45
N LYS A 48 -7.09 -16.28 7.65
CA LYS A 48 -6.70 -17.69 7.48
C LYS A 48 -5.62 -18.14 8.47
N ASP A 49 -4.73 -17.27 8.90
CA ASP A 49 -3.59 -17.58 9.78
C ASP A 49 -3.39 -16.47 10.83
N PRO A 50 -4.06 -16.58 12.00
CA PRO A 50 -3.89 -15.62 13.09
C PRO A 50 -2.45 -15.51 13.62
N GLU A 51 -1.62 -16.57 13.48
CA GLU A 51 -0.19 -16.52 13.86
C GLU A 51 0.63 -15.62 12.94
N ALA A 52 0.14 -15.34 11.71
CA ALA A 52 0.81 -14.43 10.77
C ALA A 52 0.94 -13.01 11.33
N GLU A 53 0.04 -12.57 12.21
CA GLU A 53 0.11 -11.27 12.87
C GLU A 53 1.37 -11.16 13.74
N LYS A 54 1.70 -12.20 14.54
CA LYS A 54 2.92 -12.23 15.38
C LYS A 54 4.19 -12.07 14.54
N LEU A 55 4.24 -12.72 13.37
CA LEU A 55 5.39 -12.65 12.46
C LEU A 55 5.56 -11.25 11.84
N SER A 56 4.50 -10.44 11.87
CA SER A 56 4.48 -9.08 11.34
C SER A 56 4.78 -8.02 12.43
N HIS A 57 4.98 -8.41 13.71
CA HIS A 57 5.19 -7.49 14.81
C HIS A 57 6.67 -7.29 15.12
N ILE A 58 7.13 -6.02 15.17
CA ILE A 58 8.54 -5.67 15.34
C ILE A 58 9.17 -6.25 16.62
N ARG A 59 8.45 -6.24 17.73
CA ARG A 59 8.95 -6.75 19.02
C ARG A 59 9.41 -8.20 18.90
N TYR A 60 8.55 -9.07 18.35
CA TYR A 60 8.90 -10.50 18.22
C TYR A 60 10.02 -10.70 17.22
N TYR A 61 10.01 -9.96 16.11
CA TYR A 61 11.09 -10.02 15.12
C TYR A 61 12.45 -9.67 15.74
N MET A 62 12.51 -8.63 16.57
CA MET A 62 13.77 -8.18 17.16
C MET A 62 14.28 -9.09 18.28
N THR A 63 13.40 -9.74 19.04
CA THR A 63 13.78 -10.47 20.26
C THR A 63 13.87 -11.99 20.07
N ASP A 64 13.27 -12.56 19.00
CA ASP A 64 13.17 -14.00 18.81
C ASP A 64 13.77 -14.43 17.46
N ALA A 65 14.90 -15.13 17.50
CA ALA A 65 15.57 -15.65 16.31
C ALA A 65 14.72 -16.70 15.56
N ALA A 66 13.90 -17.48 16.26
CA ALA A 66 13.03 -18.46 15.59
C ALA A 66 11.93 -17.77 14.78
N ILE A 67 11.38 -16.66 15.29
CA ILE A 67 10.45 -15.80 14.56
C ILE A 67 11.12 -15.18 13.33
N ARG A 68 12.37 -14.67 13.46
CA ARG A 68 13.11 -14.10 12.30
C ARG A 68 13.34 -15.15 11.21
N LYS A 69 13.79 -16.35 11.57
CA LYS A 69 13.99 -17.46 10.62
C LYS A 69 12.71 -17.81 9.88
N LYS A 70 11.59 -17.94 10.59
CA LYS A 70 10.26 -18.15 9.98
C LYS A 70 9.87 -17.01 9.04
N ALA A 71 10.11 -15.75 9.45
CA ALA A 71 9.82 -14.60 8.61
C ALA A 71 10.68 -14.60 7.34
N TRP A 72 11.97 -14.98 7.42
CA TRP A 72 12.84 -15.13 6.25
C TRP A 72 12.36 -16.25 5.31
N GLN A 73 11.93 -17.40 5.83
CA GLN A 73 11.36 -18.47 5.01
C GLN A 73 10.11 -18.02 4.25
N ARG A 74 9.21 -17.30 4.93
CA ARG A 74 8.04 -16.70 4.26
C ARG A 74 8.45 -15.66 3.19
N ARG A 75 9.57 -14.98 3.39
CA ARG A 75 10.07 -13.99 2.43
C ARG A 75 10.58 -14.65 1.14
N LEU A 76 11.17 -15.84 1.23
CA LEU A 76 11.60 -16.61 0.05
C LEU A 76 10.45 -16.93 -0.91
N VAL A 77 9.27 -17.22 -0.36
CA VAL A 77 8.07 -17.61 -1.13
C VAL A 77 7.02 -16.49 -1.21
N HIS A 78 7.44 -15.24 -1.01
CA HIS A 78 6.50 -14.13 -1.01
C HIS A 78 5.89 -13.92 -2.40
N PRO A 79 4.54 -13.83 -2.51
CA PRO A 79 3.87 -13.76 -3.82
C PRO A 79 4.28 -12.56 -4.67
N ALA A 80 4.76 -11.47 -4.07
CA ALA A 80 5.21 -10.28 -4.81
C ALA A 80 6.37 -10.56 -5.78
N TRP A 81 7.11 -11.67 -5.64
CA TRP A 81 8.20 -12.01 -6.56
C TRP A 81 7.68 -12.33 -7.95
N GLU A 82 6.61 -13.11 -8.05
CA GLU A 82 6.00 -13.58 -9.29
C GLU A 82 4.81 -12.72 -9.75
N ALA A 83 4.24 -11.92 -8.85
CA ALA A 83 3.08 -11.10 -9.16
C ALA A 83 3.37 -10.06 -10.25
N ARG A 84 2.38 -9.88 -11.12
CA ARG A 84 2.39 -8.86 -12.18
C ARG A 84 1.31 -7.82 -11.90
N PRO A 85 1.52 -6.57 -12.32
CA PRO A 85 0.48 -5.57 -12.31
C PRO A 85 -0.80 -6.10 -12.99
N ASN A 86 -1.94 -5.66 -12.50
CA ASN A 86 -3.24 -5.93 -13.09
C ASN A 86 -3.82 -4.65 -13.72
N LYS A 87 -4.99 -4.76 -14.33
CA LYS A 87 -5.67 -3.63 -15.00
C LYS A 87 -5.84 -2.40 -14.13
N GLY A 88 -5.99 -2.56 -12.81
CA GLY A 88 -6.08 -1.45 -11.86
C GLY A 88 -4.75 -0.69 -11.75
N HIS A 89 -3.63 -1.40 -11.63
CA HIS A 89 -2.30 -0.79 -11.63
C HIS A 89 -1.98 -0.12 -12.96
N ASP A 90 -2.29 -0.79 -14.08
CA ASP A 90 -2.06 -0.26 -15.43
C ASP A 90 -2.85 1.03 -15.67
N ALA A 91 -4.11 1.10 -15.19
CA ALA A 91 -4.93 2.29 -15.29
C ALA A 91 -4.33 3.49 -14.53
N ILE A 92 -3.77 3.25 -13.33
CA ILE A 92 -3.10 4.31 -12.54
C ILE A 92 -1.81 4.76 -13.23
N ALA A 93 -1.02 3.85 -13.79
CA ALA A 93 0.19 4.19 -14.52
C ALA A 93 -0.12 4.99 -15.80
N GLU A 94 -1.19 4.63 -16.52
CA GLU A 94 -1.68 5.41 -17.67
C GLU A 94 -2.15 6.79 -17.24
N PHE A 95 -2.86 6.89 -16.12
CA PHE A 95 -3.32 8.15 -15.57
C PHE A 95 -2.16 9.10 -15.21
N GLU A 96 -1.07 8.56 -14.67
CA GLU A 96 0.17 9.31 -14.45
C GLU A 96 0.80 9.78 -15.77
N ARG A 97 0.90 8.90 -16.78
CA ARG A 97 1.47 9.26 -18.11
C ARG A 97 0.71 10.40 -18.79
N ARG A 98 -0.59 10.52 -18.53
CA ARG A 98 -1.41 11.65 -18.99
C ARG A 98 -1.24 12.93 -18.16
N GLY A 99 -0.34 12.93 -17.17
CA GLY A 99 -0.03 14.07 -16.33
C GLY A 99 -1.10 14.45 -15.30
N LYS A 100 -2.04 13.55 -15.00
CA LYS A 100 -3.18 13.80 -14.11
C LYS A 100 -2.93 13.38 -12.66
N LEU A 101 -1.99 12.48 -12.39
CA LEU A 101 -1.68 12.01 -11.05
C LEU A 101 -0.79 13.02 -10.31
N HIS A 102 -1.30 13.56 -9.19
CA HIS A 102 -0.51 14.40 -8.31
C HIS A 102 0.38 13.54 -7.39
N ALA A 103 -0.19 12.57 -6.70
CA ALA A 103 0.52 11.60 -5.87
C ALA A 103 -0.21 10.25 -5.81
N LEU A 104 0.57 9.18 -5.65
CA LEU A 104 0.09 7.82 -5.41
C LEU A 104 0.59 7.35 -4.04
N ILE A 105 -0.28 7.42 -3.06
CA ILE A 105 -0.02 6.94 -1.71
C ILE A 105 -0.37 5.45 -1.68
N THR A 106 0.57 4.60 -1.27
CA THR A 106 0.28 3.17 -1.16
C THR A 106 0.65 2.61 0.21
N GLN A 107 -0.26 1.80 0.75
CA GLN A 107 -0.03 0.97 1.93
C GLN A 107 0.66 -0.34 1.55
N ASN A 108 0.67 -0.68 0.25
CA ASN A 108 1.23 -1.91 -0.26
C ASN A 108 2.76 -1.86 -0.27
N VAL A 109 3.35 -3.02 -0.07
CA VAL A 109 4.81 -3.21 -0.02
C VAL A 109 5.34 -4.03 -1.20
N ASP A 110 4.46 -4.38 -2.15
CA ASP A 110 4.69 -5.35 -3.23
C ASP A 110 5.42 -4.80 -4.46
N GLY A 111 5.55 -3.47 -4.59
CA GLY A 111 6.20 -2.81 -5.71
C GLY A 111 5.44 -2.89 -7.04
N LEU A 112 4.16 -3.27 -7.05
CA LEU A 112 3.41 -3.45 -8.29
C LEU A 112 3.10 -2.13 -9.00
N HIS A 113 2.96 -1.03 -8.29
CA HIS A 113 2.81 0.29 -8.91
C HIS A 113 4.04 0.67 -9.73
N GLN A 114 5.24 0.48 -9.18
CA GLN A 114 6.49 0.73 -9.90
C GLN A 114 6.67 -0.24 -11.07
N LYS A 115 6.30 -1.53 -10.89
CA LYS A 115 6.29 -2.52 -11.98
C LYS A 115 5.31 -2.15 -13.11
N ALA A 116 4.19 -1.47 -12.81
CA ALA A 116 3.24 -0.97 -13.80
C ALA A 116 3.74 0.27 -14.57
N GLY A 117 4.77 0.93 -14.04
CA GLY A 117 5.39 2.10 -14.67
C GLY A 117 5.11 3.42 -13.96
N ASN A 118 4.54 3.42 -12.75
CA ASN A 118 4.47 4.64 -11.94
C ASN A 118 5.88 5.06 -11.51
N SER A 119 6.16 6.36 -11.59
CA SER A 119 7.47 6.92 -11.23
C SER A 119 7.69 6.92 -9.71
N PRO A 120 8.92 6.66 -9.25
CA PRO A 120 9.24 6.68 -7.82
C PRO A 120 8.93 8.02 -7.14
N GLU A 121 8.98 9.12 -7.87
CA GLU A 121 8.70 10.47 -7.38
C GLU A 121 7.22 10.66 -7.05
N ARG A 122 6.34 9.94 -7.73
CA ARG A 122 4.88 9.99 -7.49
C ARG A 122 4.42 8.99 -6.46
N VAL A 123 5.12 7.86 -6.31
CA VAL A 123 4.74 6.80 -5.36
C VAL A 123 5.25 7.12 -3.95
N ILE A 124 4.33 7.07 -2.97
CA ILE A 124 4.62 7.25 -1.54
C ILE A 124 4.30 5.94 -0.84
N GLU A 125 5.32 5.11 -0.58
CA GLU A 125 5.21 3.81 0.10
C GLU A 125 5.18 4.01 1.62
N VAL A 126 3.99 4.26 2.21
CA VAL A 126 3.87 4.61 3.64
C VAL A 126 4.25 3.47 4.59
N HIS A 127 4.20 2.23 4.11
CA HIS A 127 4.61 1.06 4.89
C HIS A 127 5.93 0.44 4.37
N GLY A 128 6.69 1.18 3.56
CA GLY A 128 7.95 0.73 2.99
C GLY A 128 7.77 -0.32 1.89
N THR A 129 8.81 -1.15 1.67
CA THR A 129 8.82 -2.08 0.53
C THR A 129 9.47 -3.44 0.88
N VAL A 130 8.95 -4.53 0.28
CA VAL A 130 9.59 -5.85 0.36
C VAL A 130 10.79 -5.97 -0.57
N MET A 131 10.99 -5.03 -1.50
CA MET A 131 12.08 -5.07 -2.49
C MET A 131 13.45 -4.76 -1.88
N LYS A 132 13.48 -4.22 -0.65
CA LYS A 132 14.70 -3.84 0.06
C LYS A 132 14.78 -4.49 1.43
N VAL A 133 16.00 -4.58 1.95
CA VAL A 133 16.30 -4.89 3.35
C VAL A 133 16.86 -3.67 4.05
N VAL A 134 16.66 -3.59 5.35
CA VAL A 134 17.24 -2.59 6.23
C VAL A 134 17.93 -3.27 7.42
N CYS A 135 19.09 -2.77 7.81
CA CYS A 135 19.73 -3.17 9.05
C CYS A 135 19.14 -2.38 10.22
N MET A 136 18.63 -3.09 11.22
CA MET A 136 18.00 -2.48 12.40
C MET A 136 19.00 -1.82 13.35
N SER A 137 20.31 -2.08 13.17
CA SER A 137 21.38 -1.50 14.02
C SER A 137 22.06 -0.29 13.39
N CYS A 138 22.47 -0.38 12.11
CA CYS A 138 23.24 0.68 11.45
C CYS A 138 22.44 1.45 10.36
N GLY A 139 21.19 1.08 10.11
CA GLY A 139 20.36 1.74 9.09
C GLY A 139 20.74 1.43 7.63
N TRP A 140 21.76 0.59 7.39
CA TRP A 140 22.13 0.22 6.02
C TRP A 140 20.92 -0.38 5.28
N LYS A 141 20.76 0.00 4.02
CA LYS A 141 19.74 -0.55 3.12
C LYS A 141 20.36 -1.16 1.88
N GLY A 142 19.76 -2.25 1.40
CA GLY A 142 20.20 -2.92 0.17
C GLY A 142 19.08 -3.70 -0.50
N PRO A 143 19.34 -4.26 -1.70
CA PRO A 143 18.32 -5.03 -2.43
C PRO A 143 17.97 -6.33 -1.68
N MET A 144 16.69 -6.63 -1.56
CA MET A 144 16.19 -7.88 -0.97
C MET A 144 16.77 -9.11 -1.66
N ARG A 145 16.90 -9.06 -2.99
CA ARG A 145 17.39 -10.19 -3.80
C ARG A 145 18.72 -10.75 -3.31
N GLU A 146 19.67 -9.88 -2.91
CA GLU A 146 20.96 -10.32 -2.41
C GLU A 146 20.84 -11.10 -1.08
N THR A 147 19.93 -10.69 -0.22
CA THR A 147 19.66 -11.40 1.03
C THR A 147 18.94 -12.74 0.79
N LEU A 148 18.03 -12.79 -0.18
CA LEU A 148 17.37 -14.05 -0.57
C LEU A 148 18.38 -15.08 -1.12
N VAL A 149 19.40 -14.64 -1.87
CA VAL A 149 20.49 -15.53 -2.31
C VAL A 149 21.23 -16.13 -1.11
N ARG A 150 21.51 -15.36 -0.07
CA ARG A 150 22.16 -15.85 1.16
C ARG A 150 21.31 -16.92 1.87
N LEU A 151 20.00 -16.71 1.92
CA LEU A 151 19.06 -17.72 2.46
C LEU A 151 19.09 -19.03 1.65
N LEU A 152 19.10 -18.93 0.33
CA LEU A 152 19.18 -20.09 -0.57
C LEU A 152 20.51 -20.84 -0.47
N THR A 153 21.59 -20.17 -0.04
CA THR A 153 22.91 -20.77 0.17
C THR A 153 23.17 -21.24 1.60
N GLY A 154 22.12 -21.26 2.46
CA GLY A 154 22.17 -21.91 3.77
C GLY A 154 22.20 -20.99 4.99
N GLU A 155 22.20 -19.66 4.81
CA GLU A 155 22.02 -18.75 5.95
C GLU A 155 20.53 -18.69 6.29
N ASP A 156 20.13 -18.94 7.53
CA ASP A 156 18.72 -18.96 7.94
C ASP A 156 18.25 -17.67 8.67
N ASP A 157 19.20 -16.87 9.16
CA ASP A 157 18.98 -15.54 9.77
C ASP A 157 20.16 -14.63 9.37
N PRO A 158 20.24 -14.18 8.10
CA PRO A 158 21.41 -13.48 7.57
C PRO A 158 21.67 -12.16 8.30
N PRO A 159 22.87 -11.96 8.92
CA PRO A 159 23.22 -10.70 9.57
C PRO A 159 23.63 -9.63 8.56
N CYS A 160 23.62 -8.39 9.00
CA CYS A 160 24.15 -7.27 8.22
C CYS A 160 25.64 -7.46 7.94
N LYS A 161 26.05 -7.37 6.68
CA LYS A 161 27.47 -7.52 6.28
C LYS A 161 28.37 -6.39 6.80
N LEU A 162 27.81 -5.22 7.15
CA LEU A 162 28.58 -4.09 7.64
C LEU A 162 28.82 -4.13 9.16
N CYS A 163 27.80 -4.52 9.94
CA CYS A 163 27.89 -4.40 11.41
C CYS A 163 27.44 -5.64 12.18
N GLY A 164 27.07 -6.73 11.50
CA GLY A 164 26.56 -7.95 12.13
C GLY A 164 25.14 -7.83 12.71
N GLY A 165 24.50 -6.67 12.59
CA GLY A 165 23.17 -6.40 13.14
C GLY A 165 22.06 -7.14 12.41
N ILE A 166 20.86 -7.12 12.98
CA ILE A 166 19.67 -7.79 12.46
C ILE A 166 19.23 -7.11 11.16
N LEU A 167 19.09 -7.90 10.08
CA LEU A 167 18.43 -7.46 8.84
C LEU A 167 16.93 -7.73 8.91
N LYS A 168 16.16 -6.85 8.30
CA LYS A 168 14.70 -6.96 8.13
C LYS A 168 14.31 -6.45 6.75
N SER A 169 13.19 -6.91 6.18
CA SER A 169 12.62 -6.21 5.01
C SER A 169 12.38 -4.75 5.36
N ASP A 170 12.61 -3.84 4.42
CA ASP A 170 12.40 -2.39 4.59
C ASP A 170 10.91 -2.04 4.56
N THR A 171 10.13 -2.79 5.36
CA THR A 171 8.68 -2.61 5.56
C THR A 171 8.42 -2.15 6.98
N ILE A 172 7.34 -1.43 7.22
CA ILE A 172 6.92 -1.08 8.58
C ILE A 172 6.15 -2.27 9.19
N SER A 173 6.65 -2.79 10.30
CA SER A 173 6.01 -3.85 11.06
C SER A 173 5.04 -3.27 12.10
N PHE A 174 4.07 -4.06 12.56
CA PHE A 174 3.21 -3.64 13.68
C PHE A 174 4.04 -3.30 14.91
N GLY A 175 3.68 -2.20 15.58
CA GLY A 175 4.46 -1.66 16.70
C GLY A 175 5.74 -0.90 16.30
N GLN A 176 5.99 -0.72 15.01
CA GLN A 176 7.05 0.14 14.50
C GLN A 176 6.46 1.48 14.05
N ASN A 177 7.14 2.58 14.36
CA ASN A 177 6.74 3.90 13.89
C ASN A 177 6.90 4.01 12.37
N LEU A 178 5.98 4.72 11.74
CA LEU A 178 6.14 5.15 10.35
C LEU A 178 7.31 6.13 10.25
N VAL A 179 7.88 6.25 9.05
CA VAL A 179 8.91 7.25 8.76
C VAL A 179 8.24 8.63 8.70
N PRO A 180 8.60 9.58 9.57
CA PRO A 180 7.90 10.86 9.69
C PRO A 180 7.79 11.62 8.35
N GLU A 181 8.87 11.72 7.62
CA GLU A 181 8.93 12.46 6.35
C GLU A 181 8.02 11.84 5.27
N VAL A 182 7.85 10.51 5.32
CA VAL A 182 6.99 9.78 4.36
C VAL A 182 5.52 10.02 4.68
N ILE A 183 5.14 9.96 5.97
CA ILE A 183 3.74 10.18 6.35
C ILE A 183 3.35 11.65 6.22
N GLU A 184 4.24 12.59 6.54
CA GLU A 184 4.04 14.02 6.31
C GLU A 184 3.79 14.30 4.84
N ARG A 185 4.63 13.77 3.95
CA ARG A 185 4.45 13.91 2.50
C ARG A 185 3.09 13.36 2.04
N ALA A 186 2.69 12.19 2.55
CA ALA A 186 1.40 11.59 2.21
C ALA A 186 0.22 12.45 2.68
N MET A 187 0.27 12.95 3.92
CA MET A 187 -0.79 13.77 4.49
C MET A 187 -0.85 15.16 3.82
N SER A 188 0.29 15.77 3.48
CA SER A 188 0.34 17.02 2.71
C SER A 188 -0.31 16.84 1.33
N ALA A 189 0.03 15.77 0.62
CA ALA A 189 -0.60 15.48 -0.68
C ALA A 189 -2.12 15.31 -0.55
N ALA A 190 -2.59 14.65 0.51
CA ALA A 190 -4.03 14.51 0.79
C ALA A 190 -4.71 15.84 1.11
N ALA A 191 -4.04 16.74 1.83
CA ALA A 191 -4.58 18.06 2.16
C ALA A 191 -4.61 19.03 0.95
N GLU A 192 -3.76 18.80 -0.04
CA GLU A 192 -3.63 19.65 -1.23
C GLU A 192 -4.46 19.16 -2.42
N THR A 193 -5.08 17.96 -2.32
CA THR A 193 -5.86 17.37 -3.42
C THR A 193 -7.19 18.07 -3.61
N ASP A 194 -7.70 18.05 -4.82
CA ASP A 194 -9.08 18.41 -5.15
C ASP A 194 -9.96 17.17 -5.46
N CYS A 195 -9.31 16.01 -5.66
CA CYS A 195 -10.01 14.72 -5.79
C CYS A 195 -9.14 13.59 -5.22
N LEU A 196 -9.62 12.91 -4.17
CA LEU A 196 -8.98 11.76 -3.56
C LEU A 196 -9.74 10.47 -3.89
N LEU A 197 -9.04 9.48 -4.45
CA LEU A 197 -9.58 8.14 -4.67
C LEU A 197 -8.92 7.15 -3.68
N ALA A 198 -9.71 6.57 -2.77
CA ALA A 198 -9.27 5.50 -1.87
C ALA A 198 -9.65 4.14 -2.46
N ILE A 199 -8.67 3.33 -2.83
CA ILE A 199 -8.85 2.14 -3.68
C ILE A 199 -8.34 0.88 -2.97
N GLY A 200 -9.21 -0.12 -2.80
CA GLY A 200 -8.82 -1.43 -2.26
C GLY A 200 -8.26 -1.36 -0.83
N THR A 201 -8.79 -0.47 -0.01
CA THR A 201 -8.35 -0.28 1.37
C THR A 201 -9.53 -0.27 2.33
N SER A 202 -9.39 -0.96 3.47
CA SER A 202 -10.38 -0.95 4.54
C SER A 202 -10.44 0.38 5.30
N LEU A 203 -9.46 1.26 5.12
CA LEU A 203 -9.34 2.56 5.82
C LEU A 203 -9.36 2.45 7.36
N GLN A 204 -8.84 1.35 7.90
CA GLN A 204 -8.78 1.09 9.35
C GLN A 204 -7.37 1.25 9.94
N VAL A 205 -6.35 1.47 9.11
CA VAL A 205 -4.95 1.58 9.54
C VAL A 205 -4.55 3.05 9.64
N TYR A 206 -4.32 3.50 10.87
CA TYR A 206 -3.86 4.85 11.16
C TYR A 206 -2.32 4.92 11.22
N PRO A 207 -1.72 6.11 10.92
CA PRO A 207 -2.36 7.39 10.65
C PRO A 207 -2.89 7.59 9.21
N ILE A 208 -2.53 6.74 8.24
CA ILE A 208 -2.81 7.02 6.82
C ILE A 208 -4.30 7.02 6.46
N ALA A 209 -5.15 6.30 7.20
CA ALA A 209 -6.59 6.35 7.02
C ALA A 209 -7.16 7.78 7.19
N ALA A 210 -6.49 8.61 7.99
CA ALA A 210 -6.86 10.01 8.20
C ALA A 210 -6.70 10.89 6.94
N ALA A 211 -6.02 10.42 5.90
CA ALA A 211 -5.91 11.11 4.61
C ALA A 211 -7.28 11.37 3.98
N VAL A 212 -8.25 10.46 4.19
CA VAL A 212 -9.62 10.58 3.66
C VAL A 212 -10.37 11.77 4.29
N PRO A 213 -10.57 11.82 5.63
CA PRO A 213 -11.22 12.98 6.24
C PRO A 213 -10.40 14.27 6.10
N GLU A 214 -9.06 14.20 5.96
CA GLU A 214 -8.24 15.38 5.69
C GLU A 214 -8.55 15.99 4.33
N ALA A 215 -8.52 15.19 3.27
CA ALA A 215 -8.90 15.63 1.93
C ALA A 215 -10.34 16.19 1.90
N LYS A 216 -11.28 15.51 2.59
CA LYS A 216 -12.66 15.98 2.67
C LYS A 216 -12.78 17.34 3.35
N ARG A 217 -12.04 17.55 4.44
CA ARG A 217 -12.01 18.83 5.17
C ARG A 217 -11.41 19.95 4.33
N ALA A 218 -10.43 19.62 3.48
CA ALA A 218 -9.83 20.55 2.52
C ALA A 218 -10.76 20.87 1.32
N GLY A 219 -11.94 20.27 1.24
CA GLY A 219 -12.93 20.52 0.19
C GLY A 219 -12.82 19.61 -1.04
N ALA A 220 -11.95 18.59 -0.99
CA ALA A 220 -11.80 17.64 -2.08
C ALA A 220 -13.05 16.77 -2.29
N ARG A 221 -13.26 16.32 -3.52
CA ARG A 221 -14.10 15.16 -3.80
C ARG A 221 -13.43 13.90 -3.29
N VAL A 222 -14.17 13.07 -2.57
CA VAL A 222 -13.68 11.79 -2.04
C VAL A 222 -14.45 10.64 -2.70
N VAL A 223 -13.72 9.75 -3.34
CA VAL A 223 -14.26 8.54 -3.98
C VAL A 223 -13.63 7.31 -3.31
N ILE A 224 -14.46 6.36 -2.89
CA ILE A 224 -14.00 5.08 -2.34
C ILE A 224 -14.32 3.98 -3.35
N VAL A 225 -13.30 3.22 -3.76
CA VAL A 225 -13.43 2.03 -4.60
C VAL A 225 -12.97 0.82 -3.78
N ASN A 226 -13.92 0.17 -3.10
CA ASN A 226 -13.62 -0.95 -2.20
C ASN A 226 -14.84 -1.87 -2.09
N ALA A 227 -14.66 -3.18 -2.20
CA ALA A 227 -15.77 -4.14 -2.15
C ALA A 227 -16.51 -4.11 -0.81
N GLU A 228 -15.75 -4.07 0.30
CA GLU A 228 -16.30 -4.06 1.65
C GLU A 228 -16.56 -2.62 2.15
N PRO A 229 -17.51 -2.44 3.09
CA PRO A 229 -17.74 -1.16 3.75
C PRO A 229 -16.48 -0.61 4.43
N THR A 230 -16.38 0.73 4.50
CA THR A 230 -15.30 1.42 5.19
C THR A 230 -15.85 2.42 6.23
N PRO A 231 -15.04 2.82 7.23
CA PRO A 231 -15.46 3.81 8.22
C PRO A 231 -15.77 5.20 7.64
N PHE A 232 -15.43 5.44 6.37
CA PHE A 232 -15.58 6.75 5.73
C PHE A 232 -16.59 6.78 4.57
N ASP A 233 -17.36 5.70 4.39
CA ASP A 233 -18.39 5.66 3.35
C ASP A 233 -19.39 6.81 3.47
N ASP A 234 -19.73 7.21 4.70
CA ASP A 234 -20.73 8.26 4.96
C ASP A 234 -20.27 9.67 4.59
N ILE A 235 -18.96 9.90 4.50
CA ILE A 235 -18.39 11.21 4.13
C ILE A 235 -17.92 11.24 2.67
N ALA A 236 -17.87 10.09 1.99
CA ALA A 236 -17.49 10.00 0.58
C ALA A 236 -18.56 10.60 -0.33
N ASP A 237 -18.12 11.23 -1.42
CA ASP A 237 -19.02 11.73 -2.48
C ASP A 237 -19.52 10.59 -3.37
N ALA A 238 -18.72 9.51 -3.52
CA ALA A 238 -19.12 8.27 -4.18
C ALA A 238 -18.44 7.06 -3.56
N VAL A 239 -19.15 5.91 -3.57
CA VAL A 239 -18.63 4.61 -3.14
C VAL A 239 -18.94 3.57 -4.21
N LEU A 240 -17.87 3.05 -4.85
CA LEU A 240 -17.97 2.04 -5.92
C LEU A 240 -17.58 0.67 -5.37
N ARG A 241 -18.42 -0.35 -5.59
CA ARG A 241 -18.24 -1.71 -5.05
C ARG A 241 -17.81 -2.75 -6.08
N ASP A 242 -17.78 -2.36 -7.34
CA ASP A 242 -17.39 -3.24 -8.44
C ASP A 242 -15.89 -3.58 -8.40
N PRO A 243 -15.46 -4.68 -9.07
CA PRO A 243 -14.05 -5.07 -9.17
C PRO A 243 -13.15 -3.92 -9.65
N ILE A 244 -12.02 -3.75 -8.97
CA ILE A 244 -11.11 -2.62 -9.19
C ILE A 244 -10.59 -2.58 -10.63
N GLY A 245 -10.20 -3.75 -11.18
CA GLY A 245 -9.70 -3.85 -12.55
C GLY A 245 -10.75 -3.56 -13.64
N MET A 246 -12.06 -3.57 -13.28
CA MET A 246 -13.14 -3.14 -14.17
C MET A 246 -13.50 -1.67 -13.98
N THR A 247 -13.37 -1.17 -12.77
CA THR A 247 -13.78 0.19 -12.37
C THR A 247 -12.75 1.23 -12.80
N LEU A 248 -11.47 1.04 -12.43
CA LEU A 248 -10.44 2.06 -12.65
C LEU A 248 -10.24 2.47 -14.11
N PRO A 249 -10.21 1.54 -15.10
CA PRO A 249 -10.09 1.94 -16.52
C PRO A 249 -11.24 2.78 -17.04
N ARG A 250 -12.37 2.83 -16.32
CA ARG A 250 -13.58 3.58 -16.73
C ARG A 250 -13.65 4.97 -16.10
N ILE A 251 -13.02 5.16 -14.95
CA ILE A 251 -13.06 6.43 -14.20
C ILE A 251 -11.76 7.23 -14.28
N LEU A 252 -10.61 6.59 -14.55
CA LEU A 252 -9.31 7.21 -14.79
C LEU A 252 -9.08 7.37 -16.28
#